data_123031e2129a77f2b0a77f38d844b3f6
#
_entry.id   123031e2129a77f2b0a77f38d844b3f6
#
_cell.length_a   1.000
_cell.length_b   1.000
_cell.length_c   1.000
_cell.angle_alpha   90.00
_cell.angle_beta   90.00
_cell.angle_gamma   90.00
#
_symmetry.space_group_name_H-M   'P 1'
#
loop_
_entity.id
_entity.type
_entity.pdbx_description
1 polymer ?
#
loop_
_entity_poly.entity_id
_entity_poly.type
_entity_poly.pdbx_seq_one_letter_code
_entity_poly.pdbx_strand_id
1 'polypeptide(L)'
;GNLSQAAAAQHAYRQAQDARQRMGMLVQSLSDSQVTDIVSVGIGGSDLGPRLVVDALDAIDSRFRVHFISNVDGAAAQRVLSALDPQRTAAIVISKTFTTQETLANAEAAKAWLQAALPGDGMTNHFIGVTAAPEKAEAFGCGRTFAFRDWVGGRYSLWSAVSLSCAVALGPDVFEAMLAGAREMDAHFVSTPLERNAPVLMALAQVFNVDGLHRPARTVAPYAHTLR
;
A
#
# COMPACT_ATOMS: atom_id res chain seq x y z
N GLY A 1 11.93 -7.58 -14.28
CA GLY A 1 11.05 -7.91 -15.38
C GLY A 1 11.67 -7.61 -16.71
N ASN A 2 11.49 -8.50 -17.68
CA ASN A 2 11.87 -8.24 -19.05
C ASN A 2 11.10 -7.00 -19.52
N LEU A 3 11.80 -5.89 -19.64
CA LEU A 3 11.28 -4.73 -20.35
C LEU A 3 11.05 -5.17 -21.79
N SER A 4 9.80 -5.51 -22.12
CA SER A 4 9.45 -5.67 -23.52
C SER A 4 9.88 -4.37 -24.22
N GLN A 5 10.47 -4.46 -25.39
CA GLN A 5 10.91 -3.27 -26.13
C GLN A 5 9.74 -2.41 -26.61
N ALA A 6 8.50 -2.79 -26.27
CA ALA A 6 7.29 -2.03 -26.57
C ALA A 6 7.33 -0.69 -25.81
N ALA A 7 7.10 0.40 -26.54
CA ALA A 7 7.11 1.76 -25.97
C ALA A 7 6.20 1.93 -24.75
N ALA A 8 5.06 1.22 -24.72
CA ALA A 8 4.14 1.21 -23.59
C ALA A 8 4.77 0.63 -22.29
N ALA A 9 5.50 -0.48 -22.42
CA ALA A 9 6.17 -1.12 -21.27
C ALA A 9 7.30 -0.25 -20.73
N GLN A 10 8.09 0.38 -21.62
CA GLN A 10 9.13 1.31 -21.21
C GLN A 10 8.56 2.56 -20.54
N HIS A 11 7.41 3.05 -21.02
CA HIS A 11 6.72 4.16 -20.40
C HIS A 11 6.22 3.80 -18.99
N ALA A 12 5.55 2.66 -18.84
CA ALA A 12 5.08 2.17 -17.54
C ALA A 12 6.24 1.97 -16.54
N TYR A 13 7.38 1.47 -17.02
CA TYR A 13 8.56 1.29 -16.18
C TYR A 13 9.11 2.63 -15.67
N ARG A 14 9.27 3.63 -16.56
CA ARG A 14 9.72 4.97 -16.14
C ARG A 14 8.78 5.59 -15.11
N GLN A 15 7.48 5.46 -15.31
CA GLN A 15 6.49 5.96 -14.36
C GLN A 15 6.57 5.27 -12.99
N ALA A 16 6.79 3.95 -12.96
CA ALA A 16 6.99 3.22 -11.73
C ALA A 16 8.29 3.65 -11.01
N GLN A 17 9.36 3.92 -11.74
CA GLN A 17 10.60 4.45 -11.18
C GLN A 17 10.41 5.85 -10.58
N ASP A 18 9.75 6.76 -11.31
CA ASP A 18 9.43 8.10 -10.82
C ASP A 18 8.57 8.05 -9.55
N ALA A 19 7.54 7.21 -9.53
CA ALA A 19 6.71 7.02 -8.35
C ALA A 19 7.53 6.56 -7.13
N ARG A 20 8.43 5.59 -7.31
CA ARG A 20 9.31 5.10 -6.23
C ARG A 20 10.28 6.17 -5.74
N GLN A 21 10.88 6.93 -6.65
CA GLN A 21 11.76 8.04 -6.28
C GLN A 21 10.99 9.09 -5.46
N ARG A 22 9.79 9.46 -5.87
CA ARG A 22 8.94 10.39 -5.14
C ARG A 22 8.51 9.84 -3.77
N MET A 23 8.22 8.54 -3.67
CA MET A 23 7.94 7.88 -2.39
C MET A 23 9.16 7.99 -1.45
N GLY A 24 10.37 7.71 -1.94
CA GLY A 24 11.61 7.86 -1.17
C GLY A 24 11.83 9.29 -0.68
N MET A 25 11.58 10.30 -1.53
CA MET A 25 11.64 11.71 -1.12
C MET A 25 10.61 12.06 -0.03
N LEU A 26 9.41 11.49 -0.08
CA LEU A 26 8.42 11.67 0.98
C LEU A 26 8.89 11.04 2.29
N VAL A 27 9.40 9.80 2.25
CA VAL A 27 9.95 9.13 3.44
C VAL A 27 11.02 9.97 4.09
N GLN A 28 11.95 10.51 3.30
CA GLN A 28 12.99 11.42 3.81
C GLN A 28 12.38 12.69 4.42
N SER A 29 11.44 13.35 3.71
CA SER A 29 10.76 14.55 4.21
C SER A 29 10.01 14.31 5.52
N LEU A 30 9.35 13.14 5.67
CA LEU A 30 8.71 12.76 6.94
C LEU A 30 9.76 12.48 8.02
N SER A 31 10.89 11.86 7.66
CA SER A 31 11.99 11.60 8.58
C SER A 31 12.66 12.87 9.11
N ASP A 32 12.67 13.93 8.34
CA ASP A 32 13.20 15.23 8.73
C ASP A 32 12.17 16.09 9.51
N SER A 33 10.93 15.59 9.63
CA SER A 33 9.84 16.25 10.35
C SER A 33 9.64 15.70 11.78
N GLN A 34 8.63 16.20 12.48
CA GLN A 34 8.22 15.69 13.78
C GLN A 34 7.23 14.51 13.68
N VAL A 35 6.84 14.09 12.49
CA VAL A 35 5.90 12.98 12.29
C VAL A 35 6.50 11.67 12.80
N THR A 36 5.70 10.95 13.58
CA THR A 36 6.03 9.63 14.15
C THR A 36 4.95 8.60 13.86
N ASP A 37 3.76 9.04 13.49
CA ASP A 37 2.60 8.19 13.29
C ASP A 37 2.01 8.39 11.88
N ILE A 38 1.63 7.30 11.26
CA ILE A 38 1.00 7.27 9.95
C ILE A 38 -0.37 6.62 10.08
N VAL A 39 -1.42 7.31 9.67
CA VAL A 39 -2.76 6.74 9.55
C VAL A 39 -3.00 6.37 8.08
N SER A 40 -3.01 5.08 7.78
CA SER A 40 -3.29 4.55 6.44
C SER A 40 -4.79 4.28 6.30
N VAL A 41 -5.46 5.05 5.44
CA VAL A 41 -6.90 4.96 5.19
C VAL A 41 -7.15 4.33 3.84
N GLY A 42 -7.75 3.14 3.82
CA GLY A 42 -8.02 2.41 2.59
C GLY A 42 -8.80 1.13 2.86
N ILE A 43 -9.43 0.54 1.84
CA ILE A 43 -10.20 -0.70 1.98
C ILE A 43 -9.77 -1.74 0.94
N GLY A 44 -9.94 -3.02 1.23
CA GLY A 44 -9.61 -4.11 0.32
C GLY A 44 -8.13 -4.12 -0.08
N GLY A 45 -7.84 -4.03 -1.38
CA GLY A 45 -6.45 -4.02 -1.88
C GLY A 45 -5.61 -2.83 -1.40
N SER A 46 -6.24 -1.74 -0.98
CA SER A 46 -5.57 -0.57 -0.42
C SER A 46 -5.22 -0.72 1.07
N ASP A 47 -5.71 -1.75 1.74
CA ASP A 47 -5.47 -2.04 3.15
C ASP A 47 -4.74 -3.37 3.35
N LEU A 48 -5.32 -4.47 2.84
CA LEU A 48 -4.90 -5.83 3.20
C LEU A 48 -3.44 -6.14 2.87
N GLY A 49 -2.99 -5.77 1.66
CA GLY A 49 -1.60 -5.99 1.25
C GLY A 49 -0.61 -5.15 2.07
N PRO A 50 -0.78 -3.83 2.12
CA PRO A 50 0.06 -2.96 2.94
C PRO A 50 0.08 -3.36 4.43
N ARG A 51 -1.07 -3.65 5.02
CA ARG A 51 -1.18 -4.10 6.42
C ARG A 51 -0.40 -5.40 6.65
N LEU A 52 -0.63 -6.42 5.81
CA LEU A 52 0.09 -7.68 5.91
C LEU A 52 1.61 -7.48 5.87
N VAL A 53 2.11 -6.64 4.98
CA VAL A 53 3.55 -6.40 4.84
C VAL A 53 4.11 -5.65 6.05
N VAL A 54 3.42 -4.62 6.53
CA VAL A 54 3.82 -3.89 7.74
C VAL A 54 3.83 -4.81 8.94
N ASP A 55 2.76 -5.59 9.16
CA ASP A 55 2.66 -6.52 10.29
C ASP A 55 3.70 -7.65 10.20
N ALA A 56 3.96 -8.18 8.99
CA ALA A 56 4.91 -9.28 8.78
C ALA A 56 6.36 -8.87 8.95
N LEU A 57 6.70 -7.66 8.55
CA LEU A 57 8.06 -7.12 8.55
C LEU A 57 8.24 -6.02 9.60
N ASP A 58 7.29 -5.91 10.53
CA ASP A 58 7.31 -4.89 11.58
C ASP A 58 8.69 -4.87 12.24
N ALA A 59 9.47 -3.87 11.86
CA ALA A 59 10.78 -3.68 12.44
C ALA A 59 10.59 -3.06 13.82
N ILE A 60 11.04 -3.76 14.84
CA ILE A 60 11.00 -3.33 16.25
C ILE A 60 11.57 -1.90 16.40
N ASP A 61 12.43 -1.49 15.49
CA ASP A 61 13.10 -0.18 15.47
C ASP A 61 12.55 0.81 14.43
N SER A 62 11.34 0.58 13.89
CA SER A 62 10.75 1.53 12.94
C SER A 62 10.50 2.89 13.60
N ARG A 63 10.95 3.96 12.94
CA ARG A 63 10.67 5.33 13.36
C ARG A 63 9.19 5.66 13.32
N PHE A 64 8.44 5.06 12.39
CA PHE A 64 7.04 5.35 12.12
C PHE A 64 6.15 4.20 12.57
N ARG A 65 5.12 4.52 13.34
CA ARG A 65 4.03 3.60 13.68
C ARG A 65 2.92 3.75 12.67
N VAL A 66 2.50 2.67 12.03
CA VAL A 66 1.41 2.70 11.05
C VAL A 66 0.13 2.17 11.67
N HIS A 67 -0.92 2.97 11.57
CA HIS A 67 -2.27 2.67 12.03
C HIS A 67 -3.19 2.57 10.83
N PHE A 68 -3.96 1.48 10.72
CA PHE A 68 -4.83 1.25 9.57
C PHE A 68 -6.29 1.50 9.93
N ILE A 69 -6.97 2.33 9.13
CA ILE A 69 -8.42 2.56 9.18
C ILE A 69 -9.01 2.06 7.88
N SER A 70 -9.77 0.97 7.93
CA SER A 70 -10.27 0.25 6.75
C SER A 70 -11.80 0.29 6.65
N ASN A 71 -12.49 -0.36 7.57
CA ASN A 71 -13.95 -0.44 7.54
C ASN A 71 -14.60 0.89 7.96
N VAL A 72 -15.84 1.11 7.50
CA VAL A 72 -16.68 2.21 7.98
C VAL A 72 -17.20 1.88 9.38
N ASP A 73 -16.32 2.08 10.33
CA ASP A 73 -16.61 1.97 11.76
C ASP A 73 -16.09 3.23 12.45
N GLY A 74 -16.99 4.17 12.69
CA GLY A 74 -16.65 5.45 13.32
C GLY A 74 -16.01 5.27 14.70
N ALA A 75 -16.42 4.25 15.47
CA ALA A 75 -15.85 4.00 16.80
C ALA A 75 -14.41 3.45 16.67
N ALA A 76 -14.13 2.64 15.67
CA ALA A 76 -12.77 2.15 15.40
C ALA A 76 -11.86 3.29 14.91
N ALA A 77 -12.33 4.09 13.97
CA ALA A 77 -11.60 5.27 13.49
C ALA A 77 -11.31 6.26 14.62
N GLN A 78 -12.30 6.57 15.45
CA GLN A 78 -12.14 7.47 16.59
C GLN A 78 -11.15 6.93 17.62
N ARG A 79 -11.16 5.62 17.92
CA ARG A 79 -10.17 5.01 18.84
C ARG A 79 -8.74 5.19 18.33
N VAL A 80 -8.51 5.03 17.03
CA VAL A 80 -7.19 5.26 16.45
C VAL A 80 -6.81 6.73 16.58
N LEU A 81 -7.65 7.65 16.07
CA LEU A 81 -7.33 9.07 16.00
C LEU A 81 -7.18 9.71 17.39
N SER A 82 -8.01 9.33 18.37
CA SER A 82 -7.95 9.88 19.73
C SER A 82 -6.71 9.45 20.53
N ALA A 83 -6.02 8.39 20.10
CA ALA A 83 -4.78 7.92 20.72
C ALA A 83 -3.52 8.60 20.15
N LEU A 84 -3.66 9.45 19.13
CA LEU A 84 -2.56 10.05 18.40
C LEU A 84 -2.50 11.57 18.58
N ASP A 85 -1.31 12.11 18.36
CA ASP A 85 -1.08 13.55 18.31
C ASP A 85 -1.16 14.01 16.83
N PRO A 86 -2.15 14.87 16.46
CA PRO A 86 -2.29 15.32 15.07
C PRO A 86 -1.07 16.08 14.54
N GLN A 87 -0.31 16.77 15.40
CA GLN A 87 0.90 17.48 14.98
C GLN A 87 2.04 16.52 14.62
N ARG A 88 1.96 15.28 15.07
CA ARG A 88 2.95 14.22 14.84
C ARG A 88 2.44 13.10 13.97
N THR A 89 1.28 13.29 13.34
CA THR A 89 0.62 12.26 12.53
C THR A 89 0.43 12.74 11.09
N ALA A 90 0.71 11.87 10.12
CA ALA A 90 0.32 12.07 8.74
C ALA A 90 -0.70 11.01 8.32
N ALA A 91 -1.73 11.40 7.56
CA ALA A 91 -2.72 10.49 7.00
C ALA A 91 -2.44 10.23 5.52
N ILE A 92 -2.44 8.95 5.13
CA ILE A 92 -2.30 8.48 3.74
C ILE A 92 -3.64 7.87 3.33
N VAL A 93 -4.35 8.56 2.43
CA VAL A 93 -5.64 8.12 1.89
C VAL A 93 -5.43 7.39 0.58
N ILE A 94 -5.76 6.10 0.56
CA ILE A 94 -5.50 5.21 -0.57
C ILE A 94 -6.82 4.78 -1.20
N SER A 95 -7.13 5.33 -2.37
CA SER A 95 -8.33 4.97 -3.13
C SER A 95 -8.08 5.10 -4.63
N LYS A 96 -8.26 4.01 -5.38
CA LYS A 96 -7.99 3.99 -6.83
C LYS A 96 -8.76 5.08 -7.57
N THR A 97 -10.06 5.18 -7.38
CA THR A 97 -10.94 6.12 -8.08
C THR A 97 -11.19 7.40 -7.30
N PHE A 98 -10.76 7.43 -6.05
CA PHE A 98 -11.08 8.47 -5.07
C PHE A 98 -12.59 8.79 -5.00
N THR A 99 -13.40 7.70 -5.04
CA THR A 99 -14.88 7.75 -4.96
C THR A 99 -15.46 6.65 -4.08
N THR A 100 -14.60 5.81 -3.46
CA THR A 100 -15.05 4.75 -2.56
C THR A 100 -15.60 5.37 -1.30
N GLN A 101 -16.91 5.24 -1.08
CA GLN A 101 -17.63 5.94 -0.02
C GLN A 101 -17.06 5.65 1.38
N GLU A 102 -16.74 4.40 1.65
CA GLU A 102 -16.15 3.96 2.92
C GLU A 102 -14.79 4.63 3.18
N THR A 103 -13.95 4.65 2.16
CA THR A 103 -12.63 5.31 2.28
C THR A 103 -12.79 6.81 2.47
N LEU A 104 -13.71 7.46 1.73
CA LEU A 104 -13.91 8.89 1.84
C LEU A 104 -14.52 9.29 3.19
N ALA A 105 -15.43 8.49 3.75
CA ALA A 105 -15.96 8.74 5.09
C ALA A 105 -14.87 8.71 6.17
N ASN A 106 -14.01 7.71 6.14
CA ASN A 106 -12.87 7.62 7.05
C ASN A 106 -11.83 8.73 6.79
N ALA A 107 -11.59 9.08 5.52
CA ALA A 107 -10.70 10.15 5.14
C ALA A 107 -11.19 11.52 5.62
N GLU A 108 -12.51 11.78 5.54
CA GLU A 108 -13.11 13.01 6.05
C GLU A 108 -12.95 13.14 7.57
N ALA A 109 -13.15 12.04 8.31
CA ALA A 109 -12.91 12.00 9.76
C ALA A 109 -11.45 12.32 10.10
N ALA A 110 -10.48 11.69 9.40
CA ALA A 110 -9.06 11.96 9.59
C ALA A 110 -8.69 13.40 9.20
N LYS A 111 -9.27 13.92 8.10
CA LYS A 111 -9.09 15.30 7.64
C LYS A 111 -9.58 16.31 8.66
N ALA A 112 -10.81 16.16 9.15
CA ALA A 112 -11.39 17.06 10.13
C ALA A 112 -10.57 17.06 11.44
N TRP A 113 -10.10 15.88 11.87
CA TRP A 113 -9.26 15.74 13.04
C TRP A 113 -7.90 16.45 12.88
N LEU A 114 -7.24 16.31 11.73
CA LEU A 114 -5.99 17.04 11.42
C LEU A 114 -6.23 18.55 11.32
N GLN A 115 -7.29 18.99 10.63
CA GLN A 115 -7.62 20.41 10.45
C GLN A 115 -7.85 21.15 11.76
N ALA A 116 -8.43 20.48 12.75
CA ALA A 116 -8.65 21.07 14.07
C ALA A 116 -7.36 21.47 14.79
N ALA A 117 -6.24 20.78 14.48
CA ALA A 117 -4.95 21.03 15.14
C ALA A 117 -3.92 21.70 14.21
N LEU A 118 -4.10 21.60 12.88
CA LEU A 118 -3.17 22.10 11.86
C LEU A 118 -3.90 23.09 10.93
N PRO A 119 -4.18 24.32 11.39
CA PRO A 119 -4.90 25.29 10.56
C PRO A 119 -4.05 25.79 9.39
N GLY A 120 -4.74 26.23 8.32
CA GLY A 120 -4.11 26.79 7.12
C GLY A 120 -3.30 25.73 6.35
N ASP A 121 -2.11 26.09 5.90
CA ASP A 121 -1.23 25.23 5.09
C ASP A 121 -0.57 24.10 5.88
N GLY A 122 -0.78 24.02 7.20
CA GLY A 122 -0.20 23.01 8.06
C GLY A 122 -0.55 21.57 7.67
N MET A 123 -1.70 21.37 7.03
CA MET A 123 -2.12 20.06 6.54
C MET A 123 -1.38 19.55 5.28
N THR A 124 -0.75 20.41 4.51
CA THR A 124 -0.18 20.06 3.20
C THR A 124 0.78 18.86 3.25
N ASN A 125 1.55 18.75 4.31
CA ASN A 125 2.49 17.65 4.52
C ASN A 125 1.92 16.49 5.33
N HIS A 126 0.74 16.66 5.93
CA HIS A 126 0.11 15.71 6.83
C HIS A 126 -1.06 14.96 6.19
N PHE A 127 -1.55 15.38 5.02
CA PHE A 127 -2.69 14.75 4.36
C PHE A 127 -2.36 14.40 2.90
N ILE A 128 -2.13 13.11 2.65
CA ILE A 128 -1.50 12.58 1.44
C ILE A 128 -2.50 11.67 0.73
N GLY A 129 -2.65 11.83 -0.59
CA GLY A 129 -3.49 10.99 -1.44
C GLY A 129 -2.67 9.98 -2.26
N VAL A 130 -3.14 8.74 -2.35
CA VAL A 130 -2.62 7.70 -3.25
C VAL A 130 -3.76 7.21 -4.14
N THR A 131 -3.68 7.50 -5.44
CA THR A 131 -4.85 7.35 -6.32
C THR A 131 -4.47 7.25 -7.80
N ALA A 132 -5.39 6.73 -8.64
CA ALA A 132 -5.33 6.86 -10.09
C ALA A 132 -6.05 8.13 -10.61
N ALA A 133 -6.68 8.93 -9.71
CA ALA A 133 -7.38 10.17 -10.02
C ALA A 133 -6.85 11.34 -9.13
N PRO A 134 -5.63 11.84 -9.41
CA PRO A 134 -4.96 12.85 -8.59
C PRO A 134 -5.80 14.11 -8.37
N GLU A 135 -6.48 14.57 -9.42
CA GLU A 135 -7.33 15.75 -9.39
C GLU A 135 -8.47 15.67 -8.35
N LYS A 136 -8.98 14.46 -8.10
CA LYS A 136 -10.02 14.25 -7.08
C LYS A 136 -9.43 14.28 -5.66
N ALA A 137 -8.23 13.72 -5.48
CA ALA A 137 -7.54 13.77 -4.21
C ALA A 137 -7.15 15.21 -3.83
N GLU A 138 -6.68 15.98 -4.81
CA GLU A 138 -6.35 17.40 -4.63
C GLU A 138 -7.61 18.22 -4.30
N ALA A 139 -8.71 18.01 -5.03
CA ALA A 139 -10.00 18.65 -4.76
C ALA A 139 -10.55 18.26 -3.37
N PHE A 140 -10.27 17.05 -2.89
CA PHE A 140 -10.62 16.60 -1.55
C PHE A 140 -9.75 17.25 -0.46
N GLY A 141 -8.61 17.84 -0.82
CA GLY A 141 -7.71 18.55 0.08
C GLY A 141 -6.40 17.81 0.41
N CYS A 142 -6.05 16.78 -0.36
CA CYS A 142 -4.73 16.17 -0.22
C CYS A 142 -3.65 17.16 -0.68
N GLY A 143 -2.68 17.45 0.18
CA GLY A 143 -1.61 18.38 -0.13
C GLY A 143 -0.51 17.79 -1.01
N ARG A 144 -0.38 16.45 -1.00
CA ARG A 144 0.52 15.69 -1.88
C ARG A 144 -0.22 14.49 -2.46
N THR A 145 0.01 14.17 -3.73
CA THR A 145 -0.59 13.02 -4.39
C THR A 145 0.45 12.10 -5.00
N PHE A 146 0.21 10.79 -4.88
CA PHE A 146 1.01 9.72 -5.47
C PHE A 146 0.14 8.94 -6.43
N ALA A 147 0.40 9.10 -7.71
CA ALA A 147 -0.38 8.45 -8.74
C ALA A 147 0.08 7.01 -8.98
N PHE A 148 -0.88 6.11 -9.15
CA PHE A 148 -0.68 4.80 -9.76
C PHE A 148 -1.67 4.63 -10.93
N ARG A 149 -1.51 3.58 -11.72
CA ARG A 149 -2.27 3.43 -12.95
C ARG A 149 -3.62 2.78 -12.72
N ASP A 150 -4.60 3.17 -13.53
CA ASP A 150 -5.97 2.65 -13.51
C ASP A 150 -6.06 1.15 -13.82
N TRP A 151 -5.10 0.62 -14.62
CA TRP A 151 -5.00 -0.80 -14.90
C TRP A 151 -4.42 -1.64 -13.74
N VAL A 152 -3.91 -1.02 -12.67
CA VAL A 152 -3.46 -1.74 -11.48
C VAL A 152 -4.67 -2.28 -10.73
N GLY A 153 -4.81 -3.62 -10.71
CA GLY A 153 -5.85 -4.29 -9.93
C GLY A 153 -5.60 -4.23 -8.44
N GLY A 154 -6.66 -4.11 -7.62
CA GLY A 154 -6.53 -3.98 -6.15
C GLY A 154 -5.67 -5.07 -5.51
N ARG A 155 -5.88 -6.34 -5.87
CA ARG A 155 -5.13 -7.49 -5.33
C ARG A 155 -3.66 -7.54 -5.76
N TYR A 156 -3.28 -6.76 -6.78
CA TYR A 156 -1.91 -6.66 -7.31
C TYR A 156 -1.26 -5.32 -7.01
N SER A 157 -1.92 -4.46 -6.24
CA SER A 157 -1.52 -3.07 -6.04
C SER A 157 -0.33 -2.90 -5.08
N LEU A 158 0.02 -3.92 -4.31
CA LEU A 158 1.14 -3.92 -3.38
C LEU A 158 2.47 -3.49 -4.03
N TRP A 159 2.65 -3.78 -5.33
CA TRP A 159 3.85 -3.43 -6.10
C TRP A 159 3.86 -1.99 -6.62
N SER A 160 2.88 -1.18 -6.25
CA SER A 160 2.67 0.20 -6.71
C SER A 160 2.78 1.22 -5.55
N ALA A 161 2.47 2.48 -5.83
CA ALA A 161 2.39 3.54 -4.83
C ALA A 161 1.36 3.26 -3.70
N VAL A 162 0.47 2.29 -3.87
CA VAL A 162 -0.45 1.82 -2.82
C VAL A 162 0.31 1.38 -1.55
N SER A 163 1.54 0.90 -1.69
CA SER A 163 2.42 0.53 -0.57
C SER A 163 3.24 1.69 0.00
N LEU A 164 2.80 2.92 -0.17
CA LEU A 164 3.48 4.08 0.40
C LEU A 164 3.60 3.95 1.94
N SER A 165 2.58 3.44 2.62
CA SER A 165 2.62 3.16 4.06
C SER A 165 3.69 2.12 4.42
N CYS A 166 3.92 1.10 3.58
CA CYS A 166 5.01 0.14 3.76
C CYS A 166 6.37 0.81 3.62
N ALA A 167 6.56 1.62 2.56
CA ALA A 167 7.81 2.32 2.33
C ALA A 167 8.15 3.29 3.48
N VAL A 168 7.14 3.92 4.08
CA VAL A 168 7.31 4.78 5.27
C VAL A 168 7.65 3.94 6.50
N ALA A 169 6.91 2.86 6.76
CA ALA A 169 7.09 2.03 7.94
C ALA A 169 8.45 1.31 7.97
N LEU A 170 8.81 0.71 6.84
CA LEU A 170 9.94 -0.22 6.75
C LEU A 170 11.22 0.43 6.21
N GLY A 171 11.08 1.64 5.65
CA GLY A 171 12.15 2.32 4.92
C GLY A 171 12.25 1.89 3.46
N PRO A 172 12.87 2.74 2.60
CA PRO A 172 12.94 2.51 1.17
C PRO A 172 13.75 1.25 0.80
N ASP A 173 14.79 0.93 1.56
CA ASP A 173 15.67 -0.22 1.26
C ASP A 173 14.93 -1.56 1.44
N VAL A 174 14.15 -1.71 2.51
CA VAL A 174 13.34 -2.92 2.76
C VAL A 174 12.24 -3.04 1.71
N PHE A 175 11.62 -1.92 1.33
CA PHE A 175 10.62 -1.89 0.26
C PHE A 175 11.22 -2.29 -1.09
N GLU A 176 12.40 -1.79 -1.45
CA GLU A 176 13.10 -2.19 -2.69
C GLU A 176 13.55 -3.67 -2.65
N ALA A 177 13.97 -4.19 -1.50
CA ALA A 177 14.28 -5.61 -1.35
C ALA A 177 13.05 -6.50 -1.57
N MET A 178 11.88 -6.10 -1.08
CA MET A 178 10.60 -6.77 -1.36
C MET A 178 10.28 -6.78 -2.86
N LEU A 179 10.46 -5.65 -3.54
CA LEU A 179 10.27 -5.56 -5.00
C LEU A 179 11.30 -6.42 -5.77
N ALA A 180 12.53 -6.54 -5.26
CA ALA A 180 13.55 -7.40 -5.85
C ALA A 180 13.15 -8.86 -5.78
N GLY A 181 12.66 -9.35 -4.63
CA GLY A 181 12.14 -10.71 -4.48
C GLY A 181 10.97 -11.01 -5.45
N ALA A 182 10.06 -10.05 -5.62
CA ALA A 182 8.99 -10.18 -6.61
C ALA A 182 9.52 -10.31 -8.05
N ARG A 183 10.54 -9.53 -8.42
CA ARG A 183 11.20 -9.63 -9.75
C ARG A 183 11.89 -10.98 -9.95
N GLU A 184 12.50 -11.54 -8.91
CA GLU A 184 13.10 -12.89 -8.98
C GLU A 184 12.04 -13.95 -9.26
N MET A 185 10.86 -13.86 -8.61
CA MET A 185 9.76 -14.77 -8.86
C MET A 185 9.18 -14.59 -10.27
N ASP A 186 9.06 -13.36 -10.77
CA ASP A 186 8.64 -13.09 -12.17
C ASP A 186 9.64 -13.71 -13.17
N ALA A 187 10.94 -13.56 -12.93
CA ALA A 187 11.97 -14.15 -13.76
C ALA A 187 11.91 -15.69 -13.73
N HIS A 188 11.73 -16.27 -12.55
CA HIS A 188 11.53 -17.71 -12.37
C HIS A 188 10.30 -18.21 -13.15
N PHE A 189 9.17 -17.51 -13.04
CA PHE A 189 7.93 -17.88 -13.75
C PHE A 189 8.11 -17.90 -15.28
N VAL A 190 8.81 -16.90 -15.84
CA VAL A 190 8.96 -16.74 -17.29
C VAL A 190 10.02 -17.69 -17.88
N SER A 191 11.10 -18.00 -17.12
CA SER A 191 12.26 -18.69 -17.67
C SER A 191 12.40 -20.15 -17.25
N THR A 192 11.68 -20.60 -16.21
CA THR A 192 11.85 -21.97 -15.69
C THR A 192 10.94 -22.95 -16.43
N PRO A 193 11.44 -24.14 -16.83
CA PRO A 193 10.60 -25.20 -17.41
C PRO A 193 9.42 -25.58 -16.53
N LEU A 194 8.28 -25.92 -17.13
CA LEU A 194 7.00 -26.11 -16.43
C LEU A 194 7.06 -27.09 -15.27
N GLU A 195 7.81 -28.18 -15.43
CA GLU A 195 7.99 -29.24 -14.42
C GLU A 195 8.80 -28.82 -13.19
N ARG A 196 9.41 -27.65 -13.24
CA ARG A 196 10.20 -27.06 -12.14
C ARG A 196 9.74 -25.66 -11.77
N ASN A 197 8.69 -25.18 -12.43
CA ASN A 197 8.15 -23.82 -12.26
C ASN A 197 7.20 -23.79 -11.04
N ALA A 198 7.63 -23.20 -9.95
CA ALA A 198 6.89 -23.21 -8.69
C ALA A 198 5.45 -22.64 -8.82
N PRO A 199 5.20 -21.47 -9.41
CA PRO A 199 3.84 -20.97 -9.66
C PRO A 199 2.98 -21.92 -10.48
N VAL A 200 3.54 -22.53 -11.54
CA VAL A 200 2.82 -23.46 -12.41
C VAL A 200 2.47 -24.75 -11.64
N LEU A 201 3.42 -25.32 -10.92
CA LEU A 201 3.16 -26.52 -10.10
C LEU A 201 2.13 -26.25 -9.03
N MET A 202 2.15 -25.10 -8.38
CA MET A 202 1.14 -24.70 -7.40
C MET A 202 -0.26 -24.57 -8.04
N ALA A 203 -0.36 -23.98 -9.22
CA ALA A 203 -1.62 -23.87 -9.96
C ALA A 203 -2.15 -25.26 -10.37
N LEU A 204 -1.30 -26.13 -10.90
CA LEU A 204 -1.67 -27.50 -11.29
C LEU A 204 -2.13 -28.33 -10.06
N ALA A 205 -1.42 -28.22 -8.94
CA ALA A 205 -1.84 -28.87 -7.70
C ALA A 205 -3.21 -28.37 -7.22
N GLN A 206 -3.50 -27.08 -7.39
CA GLN A 206 -4.80 -26.53 -7.04
C GLN A 206 -5.91 -27.03 -7.96
N VAL A 207 -5.71 -27.02 -9.28
CA VAL A 207 -6.64 -27.60 -10.28
C VAL A 207 -6.90 -29.08 -9.97
N PHE A 208 -5.85 -29.87 -9.73
CA PHE A 208 -5.99 -31.29 -9.39
C PHE A 208 -6.80 -31.51 -8.10
N ASN A 209 -6.58 -30.71 -7.06
CA ASN A 209 -7.37 -30.82 -5.83
C ASN A 209 -8.85 -30.44 -6.03
N VAL A 210 -9.12 -29.35 -6.77
CA VAL A 210 -10.50 -28.87 -7.00
C VAL A 210 -11.25 -29.79 -7.96
N ASP A 211 -10.70 -30.03 -9.14
CA ASP A 211 -11.41 -30.72 -10.22
C ASP A 211 -11.24 -32.24 -10.15
N GLY A 212 -10.05 -32.72 -9.78
CA GLY A 212 -9.73 -34.13 -9.71
C GLY A 212 -10.17 -34.79 -8.40
N LEU A 213 -9.94 -34.14 -7.27
CA LEU A 213 -10.25 -34.71 -5.94
C LEU A 213 -11.51 -34.12 -5.28
N HIS A 214 -12.20 -33.18 -5.95
CA HIS A 214 -13.39 -32.48 -5.46
C HIS A 214 -13.19 -31.84 -4.07
N ARG A 215 -12.00 -31.24 -3.84
CA ARG A 215 -11.64 -30.52 -2.62
C ARG A 215 -11.60 -29.00 -2.88
N PRO A 216 -12.74 -28.30 -2.84
CA PRO A 216 -12.83 -26.90 -3.27
C PRO A 216 -12.24 -25.90 -2.26
N ALA A 217 -12.00 -26.34 -1.02
CA ALA A 217 -11.49 -25.48 0.03
C ALA A 217 -9.95 -25.49 0.11
N ARG A 218 -9.36 -24.31 0.29
CA ARG A 218 -7.93 -24.15 0.57
C ARG A 218 -7.75 -23.36 1.86
N THR A 219 -6.94 -23.90 2.74
CA THR A 219 -6.54 -23.22 3.98
C THR A 219 -5.08 -22.79 3.89
N VAL A 220 -4.79 -21.56 4.29
CA VAL A 220 -3.43 -21.07 4.52
C VAL A 220 -3.26 -20.94 6.03
N ALA A 221 -2.30 -21.67 6.60
CA ALA A 221 -2.03 -21.70 8.03
C ALA A 221 -0.56 -21.27 8.27
N PRO A 222 -0.30 -19.96 8.36
CA PRO A 222 1.05 -19.47 8.62
C PRO A 222 1.48 -19.79 10.06
N TYR A 223 2.75 -20.16 10.21
CA TYR A 223 3.33 -20.42 11.55
C TYR A 223 3.73 -19.13 12.26
N ALA A 224 4.16 -18.11 11.51
CA ALA A 224 4.51 -16.82 12.08
C ALA A 224 3.26 -16.07 12.54
N HIS A 225 3.28 -15.53 13.76
CA HIS A 225 2.16 -14.76 14.32
C HIS A 225 1.83 -13.54 13.47
N THR A 226 2.84 -12.86 12.95
CA THR A 226 2.75 -11.65 12.12
C THR A 226 2.18 -11.89 10.72
N LEU A 227 2.01 -13.15 10.31
CA LEU A 227 1.39 -13.55 9.02
C LEU A 227 -0.07 -14.03 9.16
N ARG A 228 -0.71 -13.85 10.32
CA ARG A 228 -2.09 -14.27 10.60
C ARG A 228 -3.11 -13.20 10.26
#